data_d745ceae67fc111122c943fef33fc441
#
_entry.id   d745ceae67fc111122c943fef33fc441
#
_cell.length_a   1.000
_cell.length_b   1.000
_cell.length_c   1.000
_cell.angle_alpha   90.00
_cell.angle_beta   90.00
_cell.angle_gamma   90.00
#
_symmetry.space_group_name_H-M   'P 1'
#
loop_
_entity.id
_entity.type
_entity.pdbx_description
1 polymer ?
#
loop_
_entity_poly.entity_id
_entity_poly.type
_entity_poly.pdbx_seq_one_letter_code
_entity_poly.pdbx_strand_id
1 'polypeptide(L)' 'MGQLTKDEVFALAVQRYSDTVFRAAMHNCSCTADAEDVVQDVFEKLLRYEGRFESEEHLKAWLL' A
#
# COMPACT_ATOMS: atom_id res chain seq x y z
N MET A 1 4.09 -10.11 -21.20
CA MET A 1 4.17 -9.63 -19.82
C MET A 1 2.82 -9.64 -19.20
N GLY A 2 2.72 -10.23 -18.09
CA GLY A 2 1.44 -10.36 -17.42
C GLY A 2 1.24 -9.33 -16.34
N GLN A 3 0.16 -9.53 -15.64
CA GLN A 3 -0.14 -8.74 -14.46
C GLN A 3 0.78 -9.18 -13.34
N LEU A 4 0.92 -8.31 -12.36
CA LEU A 4 1.69 -8.63 -11.17
C LEU A 4 0.98 -9.71 -10.37
N THR A 5 1.74 -10.65 -9.82
CA THR A 5 1.15 -11.63 -8.92
C THR A 5 0.85 -10.96 -7.57
N LYS A 6 0.03 -11.61 -6.77
CA LYS A 6 -0.32 -11.08 -5.46
C LYS A 6 0.92 -10.91 -4.58
N ASP A 7 1.81 -11.87 -4.61
CA ASP A 7 3.04 -11.81 -3.82
C ASP A 7 3.94 -10.67 -4.28
N GLU A 8 4.04 -10.48 -5.60
CA GLU A 8 4.83 -9.38 -6.16
C GLU A 8 4.25 -8.04 -5.76
N VAL A 9 2.93 -7.92 -5.83
CA VAL A 9 2.24 -6.69 -5.46
C VAL A 9 2.52 -6.34 -3.99
N PHE A 10 2.37 -7.32 -3.12
CA PHE A 10 2.58 -7.07 -1.70
C PHE A 10 4.03 -6.70 -1.42
N ALA A 11 4.98 -7.42 -2.02
CA ALA A 11 6.40 -7.12 -1.84
C ALA A 11 6.75 -5.72 -2.32
N LEU A 12 6.23 -5.31 -3.47
CA LEU A 12 6.46 -3.96 -3.99
C LEU A 12 5.88 -2.92 -3.04
N ALA A 13 4.67 -3.17 -2.55
CA ALA A 13 4.02 -2.22 -1.66
C ALA A 13 4.84 -2.02 -0.39
N VAL A 14 5.30 -3.11 0.20
CA VAL A 14 6.08 -3.03 1.43
C VAL A 14 7.43 -2.39 1.19
N GLN A 15 8.12 -2.79 0.11
CA GLN A 15 9.49 -2.34 -0.12
C GLN A 15 9.58 -0.92 -0.66
N ARG A 16 8.64 -0.53 -1.51
CA ARG A 16 8.73 0.76 -2.20
C ARG A 16 7.76 1.82 -1.72
N TYR A 17 6.62 1.41 -1.21
CA TYR A 17 5.56 2.35 -0.91
C TYR A 17 5.23 2.48 0.57
N SER A 18 5.89 1.71 1.40
CA SER A 18 5.66 1.77 2.84
C SER A 18 5.90 3.18 3.38
N ASP A 19 7.04 3.79 3.03
CA ASP A 19 7.34 5.16 3.45
C ASP A 19 6.35 6.17 2.89
N THR A 20 5.98 5.99 1.61
CA THR A 20 5.06 6.90 0.96
C THR A 20 3.69 6.85 1.63
N VAL A 21 3.22 5.64 1.92
CA VAL A 21 1.93 5.47 2.60
C VAL A 21 2.01 6.06 4.01
N PHE A 22 3.11 5.83 4.69
CA PHE A 22 3.29 6.35 6.03
C PHE A 22 3.27 7.88 6.05
N ARG A 23 3.96 8.50 5.10
CA ARG A 23 3.97 9.96 5.00
C ARG A 23 2.59 10.52 4.71
N ALA A 24 1.87 9.85 3.80
CA ALA A 24 0.50 10.27 3.50
C ALA A 24 -0.38 10.15 4.73
N ALA A 25 -0.21 9.08 5.50
CA ALA A 25 -0.96 8.89 6.74
C ALA A 25 -0.62 9.98 7.76
N MET A 26 0.65 10.35 7.87
CA MET A 26 1.07 11.37 8.82
C MET A 26 0.44 12.73 8.52
N HIS A 27 0.17 13.02 7.26
CA HIS A 27 -0.50 14.27 6.91
C HIS A 27 -1.91 14.36 7.48
N ASN A 28 -2.53 13.21 7.71
CA ASN A 28 -3.92 13.15 8.16
C ASN A 28 -4.07 12.73 9.62
N CYS A 29 -2.96 12.41 10.27
CA CYS A 29 -2.99 11.91 11.64
C CYS A 29 -2.19 12.84 12.55
N SER A 30 -2.58 12.91 13.80
CA SER A 30 -1.92 13.81 14.74
C SER A 30 -0.72 13.18 15.43
N CYS A 31 -0.55 11.87 15.34
CA CYS A 31 0.59 11.22 15.97
C CYS A 31 1.02 9.99 15.17
N THR A 32 2.25 9.54 15.47
CA THR A 32 2.85 8.41 14.77
C THR A 32 2.05 7.13 14.96
N ALA A 33 1.53 6.90 16.15
CA ALA A 33 0.77 5.69 16.42
C ALA A 33 -0.46 5.58 15.52
N ASP A 34 -1.17 6.70 15.32
CA ASP A 34 -2.32 6.72 14.44
C ASP A 34 -1.91 6.45 12.99
N ALA A 35 -0.80 7.05 12.56
CA ALA A 35 -0.31 6.85 11.21
C ALA A 35 0.08 5.39 10.98
N GLU A 36 0.69 4.75 11.96
CA GLU A 36 1.06 3.35 11.86
C GLU A 36 -0.18 2.47 11.73
N ASP A 37 -1.23 2.79 12.45
CA ASP A 37 -2.49 2.05 12.34
C ASP A 37 -3.07 2.17 10.94
N VAL A 38 -3.01 3.36 10.35
CA VAL A 38 -3.50 3.58 8.99
C VAL A 38 -2.67 2.76 8.00
N VAL A 39 -1.35 2.78 8.13
CA VAL A 39 -0.48 2.01 7.25
C VAL A 39 -0.80 0.53 7.35
N GLN A 40 -0.95 0.03 8.56
CA GLN A 40 -1.27 -1.36 8.80
C GLN A 40 -2.60 -1.73 8.15
N ASP A 41 -3.59 -0.87 8.31
CA ASP A 41 -4.91 -1.09 7.73
C ASP A 41 -4.85 -1.14 6.20
N VAL A 42 -4.06 -0.25 5.60
CA VAL A 42 -3.91 -0.23 4.15
C VAL A 42 -3.29 -1.52 3.65
N PHE A 43 -2.23 -2.00 4.28
CA PHE A 43 -1.59 -3.23 3.85
C PHE A 43 -2.45 -4.45 4.13
N GLU A 44 -3.25 -4.42 5.17
CA GLU A 44 -4.20 -5.49 5.45
C GLU A 44 -5.26 -5.58 4.36
N LYS A 45 -5.77 -4.42 3.94
CA LYS A 45 -6.73 -4.38 2.84
C LYS A 45 -6.09 -4.87 1.55
N LEU A 46 -4.82 -4.55 1.34
CA LEU A 46 -4.11 -5.02 0.16
C LEU A 46 -4.02 -6.54 0.14
N LEU A 47 -3.74 -7.15 1.27
CA LEU A 47 -3.69 -8.61 1.37
C LEU A 47 -5.01 -9.26 1.01
N ARG A 48 -6.11 -8.61 1.36
CA ARG A 48 -7.45 -9.14 1.11
C ARG A 48 -8.01 -8.76 -0.25
N TYR A 49 -7.33 -7.84 -0.94
CA TYR A 49 -7.81 -7.36 -2.22
C TYR A 49 -7.69 -8.48 -3.25
N GLU A 50 -8.80 -8.79 -3.91
CA GLU A 50 -8.84 -9.87 -4.89
C GLU A 50 -8.71 -9.38 -6.33
N GLY A 51 -8.68 -8.08 -6.52
CA GLY A 51 -8.46 -7.51 -7.83
C GLY A 51 -7.02 -7.70 -8.27
N ARG A 52 -6.73 -7.29 -9.49
CA ARG A 52 -5.40 -7.40 -10.05
C ARG A 52 -4.87 -6.04 -10.41
N PHE A 53 -3.57 -5.90 -10.30
CA PHE A 53 -2.90 -4.66 -10.66
C PHE A 53 -2.17 -4.90 -11.98
N GLU A 54 -2.41 -4.01 -12.93
CA GLU A 54 -1.81 -4.15 -14.25
C GLU A 54 -0.39 -3.60 -14.28
N SER A 55 -0.07 -2.72 -13.36
CA SER A 55 1.24 -2.08 -13.32
C SER A 55 1.52 -1.53 -11.93
N GLU A 56 2.76 -1.12 -11.73
CA GLU A 56 3.15 -0.49 -10.49
C GLU A 56 2.42 0.83 -10.28
N GLU A 57 2.14 1.55 -11.37
CA GLU A 57 1.38 2.80 -11.28
C GLU A 57 -0.03 2.56 -10.78
N HIS A 58 -0.64 1.48 -11.22
CA HIS A 58 -1.97 1.11 -10.75
C HIS A 58 -1.95 0.83 -9.24
N LEU A 59 -0.93 0.10 -8.79
CA LEU A 59 -0.76 -0.18 -7.37
C LEU A 59 -0.58 1.10 -6.57
N LYS A 60 0.25 2.01 -7.06
CA LYS A 60 0.50 3.27 -6.41
C LYS A 60 -0.79 4.08 -6.25
N ALA A 61 -1.58 4.14 -7.32
CA ALA A 61 -2.85 4.85 -7.28
C ALA A 61 -3.80 4.25 -6.25
N TRP A 62 -3.80 2.94 -6.14
CA TRP A 62 -4.64 2.25 -5.18
C TRP A 62 -4.21 2.54 -3.73
N LEU A 63 -2.91 2.59 -3.50
CA LEU A 63 -2.37 2.82 -2.15
C LEU A 63 -2.58 4.26 -1.68
N LEU A 64 -2.58 5.18 -2.60
CA LEU A 64 -2.71 6.60 -2.29
C LEU A 64 -4.09 7.12 -2.64
#